data_82e061d96071f31c1a564ca160ac0ff6
#
_entry.id   82e061d96071f31c1a564ca160ac0ff6
#
_cell.length_a   1.000
_cell.length_b   1.000
_cell.length_c   1.000
_cell.angle_alpha   90.00
_cell.angle_beta   90.00
_cell.angle_gamma   90.00
#
_symmetry.space_group_name_H-M   'P 1'
#
loop_
_entity.id
_entity.type
_entity.pdbx_description
1 polymer ?
#
loop_
_entity_poly.entity_id
_entity_poly.type
_entity_poly.pdbx_seq_one_letter_code
_entity_poly.pdbx_strand_id
1 'polypeptide(L)'
;MTVRRMKTYTGGQGYVYQYYFVGKRPAPPGREDDPATEYIFDVTSDRKITFAVSVFLSEQALRRWSDDHGRRLTDAEQYAAVKMRLFQAFDEVEDLRSRGRELLLDAASLESVLGPLGID
;
A
#
# COMPACT_ATOMS: atom_id res chain seq x y z
N MET A 1 7.55 11.91 -24.83
CA MET A 1 7.08 10.68 -24.19
C MET A 1 7.70 10.54 -22.82
N THR A 2 6.88 10.30 -21.82
CA THR A 2 7.36 10.17 -20.45
C THR A 2 7.77 8.72 -20.19
N VAL A 3 9.01 8.54 -19.74
CA VAL A 3 9.50 7.21 -19.36
C VAL A 3 9.25 7.02 -17.87
N ARG A 4 8.50 5.97 -17.51
CA ARG A 4 8.28 5.61 -16.12
C ARG A 4 9.56 5.03 -15.53
N ARG A 5 9.94 5.53 -14.34
CA ARG A 5 11.03 4.93 -13.58
C ARG A 5 10.44 3.98 -12.55
N MET A 6 10.51 2.69 -12.86
CA MET A 6 10.08 1.66 -11.93
C MET A 6 11.12 1.55 -10.81
N LYS A 7 10.64 1.49 -9.58
CA LYS A 7 11.50 1.15 -8.43
C LYS A 7 11.56 -0.36 -8.29
N THR A 8 12.62 -0.85 -7.68
CA THR A 8 12.86 -2.29 -7.54
C THR A 8 12.80 -2.69 -6.07
N TYR A 9 12.15 -3.83 -5.80
CA TYR A 9 12.12 -4.42 -4.48
C TYR A 9 12.34 -5.92 -4.59
N THR A 10 13.29 -6.44 -3.81
CA THR A 10 13.53 -7.89 -3.73
C THR A 10 12.77 -8.44 -2.53
N GLY A 11 11.75 -9.26 -2.80
CA GLY A 11 10.93 -9.87 -1.77
C GLY A 11 11.66 -10.96 -1.01
N GLY A 12 11.14 -11.31 0.18
CA GLY A 12 11.71 -12.33 1.05
C GLY A 12 11.72 -13.73 0.44
N GLN A 13 10.88 -13.96 -0.57
CA GLN A 13 10.82 -15.26 -1.29
C GLN A 13 11.77 -15.31 -2.50
N GLY A 14 12.58 -14.27 -2.71
CA GLY A 14 13.53 -14.22 -3.82
C GLY A 14 12.99 -13.64 -5.11
N TYR A 15 11.72 -13.29 -5.18
CA TYR A 15 11.16 -12.62 -6.34
C TYR A 15 11.56 -11.15 -6.35
N VAL A 16 11.94 -10.65 -7.53
CA VAL A 16 12.27 -9.25 -7.73
C VAL A 16 11.08 -8.56 -8.38
N TYR A 17 10.53 -7.57 -7.67
CA TYR A 17 9.40 -6.79 -8.16
C TYR A 17 9.85 -5.42 -8.59
N GLN A 18 9.24 -4.91 -9.65
CA GLN A 18 9.34 -3.50 -10.02
C GLN A 18 7.96 -2.88 -9.85
N TYR A 19 7.92 -1.66 -9.36
CA TYR A 19 6.67 -0.99 -9.10
C TYR A 19 6.76 0.50 -9.39
N TYR A 20 5.61 1.09 -9.69
CA TYR A 20 5.46 2.50 -9.99
C TYR A 20 4.16 3.00 -9.37
N PHE A 21 4.22 4.10 -8.62
CA PHE A 21 3.03 4.72 -8.05
C PHE A 21 2.27 5.46 -9.15
N VAL A 22 1.02 5.04 -9.38
CA VAL A 22 0.16 5.63 -10.41
C VAL A 22 -0.57 6.85 -9.86
N GLY A 23 -1.15 6.74 -8.67
CA GLY A 23 -1.91 7.81 -8.06
C GLY A 23 -2.81 7.31 -6.94
N LYS A 24 -3.58 8.23 -6.36
CA LYS A 24 -4.54 7.88 -5.31
C LYS A 24 -5.89 8.54 -5.62
N ARG A 25 -6.95 7.91 -5.14
CA ARG A 25 -8.32 8.39 -5.30
C ARG A 25 -9.20 7.87 -4.17
N PRO A 26 -10.38 8.47 -3.93
CA PRO A 26 -11.35 7.84 -3.04
C PRO A 26 -11.68 6.43 -3.52
N ALA A 27 -11.88 5.50 -2.58
CA ALA A 27 -12.25 4.13 -2.94
C ALA A 27 -13.58 4.10 -3.70
N PRO A 28 -13.79 3.10 -4.57
CA PRO A 28 -15.04 2.99 -5.33
C PRO A 28 -16.27 2.88 -4.44
N PRO A 29 -17.48 3.21 -4.97
CA PRO A 29 -18.74 3.00 -4.23
C PRO A 29 -18.88 1.56 -3.76
N GLY A 30 -19.59 1.38 -2.64
CA GLY A 30 -19.76 0.08 -1.99
C GLY A 30 -18.96 -0.08 -0.71
N ARG A 31 -18.20 0.94 -0.32
CA ARG A 31 -17.40 0.95 0.90
C ARG A 31 -17.89 2.04 1.88
N GLU A 32 -19.17 2.31 1.89
CA GLU A 32 -19.77 3.36 2.73
C GLU A 32 -19.57 3.10 4.22
N ASP A 33 -19.49 1.83 4.63
CA ASP A 33 -19.26 1.44 6.03
C ASP A 33 -17.78 1.59 6.44
N ASP A 34 -16.87 1.59 5.48
CA ASP A 34 -15.44 1.73 5.71
C ASP A 34 -14.81 2.54 4.58
N PRO A 35 -15.02 3.86 4.56
CA PRO A 35 -14.42 4.72 3.55
C PRO A 35 -12.90 4.59 3.56
N ALA A 36 -12.31 4.64 2.39
CA ALA A 36 -10.86 4.47 2.26
C ALA A 36 -10.32 5.32 1.11
N THR A 37 -9.01 5.56 1.12
CA THR A 37 -8.28 6.09 -0.02
C THR A 37 -7.59 4.92 -0.71
N GLU A 38 -7.79 4.81 -2.01
CA GLU A 38 -7.15 3.78 -2.83
C GLU A 38 -5.86 4.34 -3.42
N TYR A 39 -4.73 3.71 -3.07
CA TYR A 39 -3.41 4.01 -3.66
C TYR A 39 -3.13 2.93 -4.70
N ILE A 40 -2.86 3.35 -5.94
CA ILE A 40 -2.74 2.45 -7.08
C ILE A 40 -1.29 2.40 -7.54
N PHE A 41 -0.79 1.16 -7.71
CA PHE A 41 0.56 0.90 -8.20
C PHE A 41 0.51 0.00 -9.43
N ASP A 42 1.37 0.28 -10.40
CA ASP A 42 1.68 -0.66 -11.45
C ASP A 42 2.84 -1.53 -10.96
N VAL A 43 2.70 -2.84 -11.08
CA VAL A 43 3.65 -3.83 -10.55
C VAL A 43 3.97 -4.85 -11.63
N THR A 44 5.21 -5.27 -11.70
CA THR A 44 5.63 -6.39 -12.54
C THR A 44 6.68 -7.23 -11.82
N SER A 45 6.63 -8.55 -12.04
CA SER A 45 7.64 -9.48 -11.52
C SER A 45 8.47 -10.12 -12.62
N ASP A 46 8.12 -9.93 -13.89
CA ASP A 46 8.79 -10.55 -15.04
C ASP A 46 9.24 -9.53 -16.08
N ARG A 47 9.00 -8.24 -15.85
CA ARG A 47 9.28 -7.12 -16.76
C ARG A 47 8.49 -7.14 -18.05
N LYS A 48 7.56 -8.06 -18.21
CA LYS A 48 6.74 -8.22 -19.42
C LYS A 48 5.31 -7.81 -19.21
N ILE A 49 4.71 -8.27 -18.11
CA ILE A 49 3.32 -8.03 -17.78
C ILE A 49 3.25 -7.14 -16.55
N THR A 50 2.55 -6.03 -16.68
CA THR A 50 2.26 -5.10 -15.59
C THR A 50 0.82 -5.31 -15.15
N PHE A 51 0.61 -5.33 -13.83
CA PHE A 51 -0.73 -5.44 -13.25
C PHE A 51 -0.90 -4.39 -12.17
N ALA A 52 -2.14 -3.97 -11.95
CA ALA A 52 -2.45 -2.97 -10.93
C ALA A 52 -2.61 -3.65 -9.57
N VAL A 53 -2.00 -3.04 -8.55
CA VAL A 53 -2.20 -3.40 -7.15
C VAL A 53 -2.72 -2.17 -6.42
N SER A 54 -3.81 -2.33 -5.70
CA SER A 54 -4.43 -1.26 -4.92
C SER A 54 -4.24 -1.50 -3.44
N VAL A 55 -3.81 -0.47 -2.71
CA VAL A 55 -3.76 -0.46 -1.26
C VAL A 55 -4.83 0.49 -0.76
N PHE A 56 -5.77 -0.04 0.02
CA PHE A 56 -6.89 0.73 0.58
C PHE A 56 -6.54 1.16 2.00
N LEU A 57 -6.32 2.45 2.19
CA LEU A 57 -6.06 3.02 3.51
C LEU A 57 -7.37 3.47 4.13
N SER A 58 -7.79 2.75 5.18
CA SER A 58 -9.05 2.99 5.87
C SER A 58 -9.05 4.35 6.58
N GLU A 59 -10.12 5.14 6.40
CA GLU A 59 -10.28 6.41 7.11
C GLU A 59 -10.53 6.18 8.61
N GLN A 60 -11.20 5.10 8.97
CA GLN A 60 -11.40 4.74 10.37
C GLN A 60 -10.06 4.41 11.03
N ALA A 61 -9.17 3.73 10.31
CA ALA A 61 -7.82 3.43 10.79
C ALA A 61 -7.02 4.71 11.03
N LEU A 62 -7.11 5.68 10.13
CA LEU A 62 -6.45 6.97 10.29
C LEU A 62 -6.97 7.73 11.51
N ARG A 63 -8.28 7.74 11.72
CA ARG A 63 -8.89 8.40 12.88
C ARG A 63 -8.48 7.73 14.17
N ARG A 64 -8.50 6.40 14.20
CA ARG A 64 -8.08 5.64 15.37
C ARG A 64 -6.63 5.93 15.74
N TRP A 65 -5.75 5.91 14.74
CA TRP A 65 -4.35 6.24 14.94
C TRP A 65 -4.18 7.65 15.52
N SER A 66 -4.89 8.61 14.94
CA SER A 66 -4.86 10.01 15.38
C SER A 66 -5.31 10.16 16.82
N ASP A 67 -6.38 9.48 17.21
CA ASP A 67 -6.89 9.50 18.60
C ASP A 67 -5.88 8.89 19.57
N ASP A 68 -5.25 7.78 19.19
CA ASP A 68 -4.30 7.07 20.03
C ASP A 68 -2.97 7.82 20.19
N HIS A 69 -2.55 8.59 19.17
CA HIS A 69 -1.23 9.24 19.15
C HIS A 69 -1.29 10.77 19.32
N GLY A 70 -2.48 11.36 19.37
CA GLY A 70 -2.66 12.79 19.62
C GLY A 70 -2.26 13.71 18.48
N ARG A 71 -2.11 13.18 17.26
CA ARG A 71 -1.82 13.97 16.06
C ARG A 71 -2.28 13.24 14.81
N ARG A 72 -2.39 13.95 13.70
CA ARG A 72 -2.75 13.35 12.42
C ARG A 72 -1.48 12.92 11.66
N LEU A 73 -1.57 11.82 10.92
CA LEU A 73 -0.52 11.42 10.00
C LEU A 73 -0.45 12.42 8.84
N THR A 74 0.76 12.81 8.48
CA THR A 74 0.98 13.62 7.28
C THR A 74 0.75 12.79 6.02
N ASP A 75 0.60 13.44 4.87
CA ASP A 75 0.46 12.75 3.59
C ASP A 75 1.68 11.86 3.30
N ALA A 76 2.88 12.34 3.62
CA ALA A 76 4.10 11.56 3.43
C ALA A 76 4.14 10.33 4.33
N GLU A 77 3.68 10.44 5.57
CA GLU A 77 3.61 9.31 6.49
C GLU A 77 2.56 8.29 6.05
N GLN A 78 1.42 8.75 5.55
CA GLN A 78 0.39 7.88 4.98
C GLN A 78 0.94 7.10 3.79
N TYR A 79 1.64 7.76 2.89
CA TYR A 79 2.26 7.11 1.74
C TYR A 79 3.33 6.09 2.16
N ALA A 80 4.14 6.41 3.17
CA ALA A 80 5.12 5.48 3.72
C ALA A 80 4.46 4.20 4.24
N ALA A 81 3.34 4.34 4.96
CA ALA A 81 2.58 3.19 5.45
C ALA A 81 2.06 2.32 4.29
N VAL A 82 1.53 2.97 3.25
CA VAL A 82 1.03 2.28 2.05
C VAL A 82 2.14 1.49 1.37
N LYS A 83 3.33 2.07 1.22
CA LYS A 83 4.48 1.39 0.63
C LYS A 83 4.92 0.20 1.46
N MET A 84 4.94 0.32 2.78
CA MET A 84 5.29 -0.79 3.65
C MET A 84 4.30 -1.95 3.52
N ARG A 85 3.01 -1.64 3.38
CA ARG A 85 1.99 -2.65 3.15
C ARG A 85 2.21 -3.37 1.81
N LEU A 86 2.55 -2.62 0.77
CA LEU A 86 2.89 -3.19 -0.54
C LEU A 86 4.10 -4.13 -0.43
N PHE A 87 5.14 -3.72 0.27
CA PHE A 87 6.34 -4.53 0.47
C PHE A 87 6.06 -5.81 1.26
N GLN A 88 5.16 -5.76 2.26
CA GLN A 88 4.72 -6.96 2.96
C GLN A 88 4.09 -7.96 1.98
N ALA A 89 3.27 -7.47 1.06
CA ALA A 89 2.66 -8.34 0.05
C ALA A 89 3.72 -8.96 -0.88
N PHE A 90 4.73 -8.18 -1.26
CA PHE A 90 5.86 -8.71 -2.06
C PHE A 90 6.60 -9.81 -1.31
N ASP A 91 6.72 -9.70 0.01
CA ASP A 91 7.41 -10.70 0.83
C ASP A 91 6.58 -11.96 1.06
N GLU A 92 5.26 -11.82 1.20
CA GLU A 92 4.40 -12.86 1.78
C GLU A 92 3.47 -13.53 0.77
N VAL A 93 3.06 -12.83 -0.30
CA VAL A 93 2.08 -13.37 -1.26
C VAL A 93 2.81 -14.00 -2.43
N GLU A 94 2.70 -15.32 -2.55
CA GLU A 94 3.37 -16.08 -3.61
C GLU A 94 2.94 -15.68 -5.01
N ASP A 95 1.64 -15.50 -5.22
CA ASP A 95 1.07 -15.15 -6.51
C ASP A 95 0.30 -13.84 -6.39
N LEU A 96 1.05 -12.76 -6.27
CA LEU A 96 0.48 -11.42 -6.06
C LEU A 96 -0.46 -11.02 -7.19
N ARG A 97 -0.11 -11.38 -8.42
CA ARG A 97 -0.90 -11.05 -9.60
C ARG A 97 -2.31 -11.64 -9.55
N SER A 98 -2.45 -12.84 -9.00
CA SER A 98 -3.73 -13.54 -8.92
C SER A 98 -4.42 -13.38 -7.57
N ARG A 99 -3.67 -13.15 -6.48
CA ARG A 99 -4.20 -13.25 -5.12
C ARG A 99 -4.05 -12.02 -4.26
N GLY A 100 -3.21 -11.07 -4.63
CA GLY A 100 -2.85 -9.96 -3.76
C GLY A 100 -3.00 -8.58 -4.38
N ARG A 101 -3.90 -8.39 -5.34
CA ARG A 101 -4.03 -7.13 -6.04
C ARG A 101 -4.84 -6.08 -5.27
N GLU A 102 -5.52 -6.48 -4.20
CA GLU A 102 -6.24 -5.58 -3.31
C GLU A 102 -5.76 -5.80 -1.88
N LEU A 103 -5.11 -4.79 -1.32
CA LEU A 103 -4.52 -4.84 0.01
C LEU A 103 -5.22 -3.84 0.91
N LEU A 104 -5.44 -4.20 2.17
CA LEU A 104 -6.10 -3.33 3.14
C LEU A 104 -5.12 -2.89 4.22
N LEU A 105 -5.16 -1.60 4.56
CA LEU A 105 -4.56 -1.05 5.77
C LEU A 105 -5.69 -0.66 6.74
N ASP A 106 -5.96 -1.54 7.69
CA ASP A 106 -6.88 -1.29 8.80
C ASP A 106 -6.09 -0.75 10.02
N ALA A 107 -6.77 -0.57 11.15
CA ALA A 107 -6.15 0.00 12.34
C ALA A 107 -4.95 -0.84 12.83
N ALA A 108 -5.09 -2.16 12.87
CA ALA A 108 -4.04 -3.05 13.35
C ALA A 108 -2.83 -3.07 12.41
N SER A 109 -3.07 -3.20 11.10
CA SER A 109 -1.99 -3.22 10.11
C SER A 109 -1.30 -1.87 9.99
N LEU A 110 -2.03 -0.76 10.16
CA LEU A 110 -1.44 0.57 10.16
C LEU A 110 -0.42 0.74 11.29
N GLU A 111 -0.77 0.37 12.52
CA GLU A 111 0.17 0.38 13.64
C GLU A 111 1.39 -0.52 13.37
N SER A 112 1.13 -1.70 12.82
CA SER A 112 2.16 -2.68 12.52
C SER A 112 3.21 -2.17 11.52
N VAL A 113 2.80 -1.41 10.51
CA VAL A 113 3.74 -0.88 9.50
C VAL A 113 4.41 0.41 9.94
N LEU A 114 3.76 1.23 10.76
CA LEU A 114 4.31 2.52 11.20
C LEU A 114 5.32 2.37 12.33
N GLY A 115 5.14 1.41 13.23
CA GLY A 115 6.06 1.17 14.34
C GLY A 115 7.50 0.99 13.89
N PRO A 116 7.81 0.06 12.97
CA PRO A 116 9.17 -0.13 12.47
C PRO A 116 9.76 1.09 11.78
N LEU A 117 8.94 2.00 11.28
CA LEU A 117 9.40 3.25 10.67
C LEU A 117 9.69 4.34 11.72
N GLY A 118 9.42 4.08 12.99
CA GLY A 118 9.60 5.06 14.05
C GLY A 118 8.54 6.17 14.03
N ILE A 119 7.40 5.93 13.41
CA ILE A 119 6.31 6.89 13.33
C ILE A 119 5.32 6.60 14.45
N ASP A 120 5.18 7.56 15.37
CA ASP A 120 4.30 7.46 16.53
C ASP A 120 3.71 8.82 16.95
#